data_8e5ead4ab7bd5f83a4703349d4e55591
#
_entry.id   8e5ead4ab7bd5f83a4703349d4e55591
#
_cell.length_a   1.000
_cell.length_b   1.000
_cell.length_c   1.000
_cell.angle_alpha   90.00
_cell.angle_beta   90.00
_cell.angle_gamma   90.00
#
_symmetry.space_group_name_H-M   'P 1'
#
loop_
_entity.id
_entity.type
_entity.pdbx_description
1 polymer ?
#
loop_
_entity_poly.entity_id
_entity_poly.type
_entity_poly.pdbx_seq_one_letter_code
_entity_poly.pdbx_strand_id
1 'polypeptide(L)' 'MKFTLDTRLDAMFNVANASDAAGNAFATAVLEVDGVAAVFGVNDFVTVTRQPGADWEPIIAAVQTAAEAHL' A
#
# COMPACT_ATOMS: atom_id res chain seq x y z
N MET A 1 -7.81 -5.94 0.25
CA MET A 1 -7.90 -6.05 -1.23
C MET A 1 -6.51 -6.27 -1.80
N LYS A 2 -6.41 -7.15 -2.75
CA LYS A 2 -5.13 -7.50 -3.37
C LYS A 2 -4.98 -6.80 -4.71
N PHE A 3 -3.80 -6.20 -4.92
CA PHE A 3 -3.46 -5.53 -6.17
C PHE A 3 -2.28 -6.26 -6.82
N THR A 4 -2.36 -6.46 -8.13
CA THR A 4 -1.24 -7.01 -8.90
C THR A 4 -0.51 -5.85 -9.58
N LEU A 5 0.81 -5.79 -9.40
CA LEU A 5 1.64 -4.71 -9.93
C LEU A 5 2.26 -5.12 -11.27
N ASP A 6 2.67 -4.12 -12.05
CA ASP A 6 3.41 -4.34 -13.30
C ASP A 6 4.91 -4.55 -13.05
N THR A 7 5.35 -4.41 -11.80
CA THR A 7 6.75 -4.55 -11.43
C THR A 7 6.87 -5.42 -10.18
N ARG A 8 8.06 -5.97 -9.95
CA ARG A 8 8.32 -6.75 -8.74
C ARG A 8 8.86 -5.85 -7.64
N LEU A 9 8.42 -6.13 -6.42
CA LEU A 9 8.95 -5.49 -5.23
C LEU A 9 10.33 -6.05 -4.91
N ASP A 10 11.23 -5.18 -4.48
CA ASP A 10 12.59 -5.59 -4.12
C ASP A 10 12.62 -6.49 -2.89
N ALA A 11 11.69 -6.26 -1.97
CA ALA A 11 11.61 -7.03 -0.74
C ALA A 11 10.17 -7.09 -0.25
N MET A 12 9.85 -8.17 0.45
CA MET A 12 8.57 -8.30 1.13
C MET A 12 8.48 -7.28 2.27
N PHE A 13 7.29 -6.71 2.44
CA PHE A 13 7.01 -5.84 3.58
C PHE A 13 5.60 -6.09 4.11
N ASN A 14 5.43 -5.86 5.40
CA ASN A 14 4.15 -5.99 6.09
C ASN A 14 4.12 -4.95 7.19
N VAL A 15 3.40 -3.86 6.97
CA VAL A 15 3.41 -2.71 7.86
C VAL A 15 2.00 -2.24 8.18
N ALA A 16 1.80 -1.83 9.42
CA ALA A 16 0.51 -1.34 9.91
C ALA A 16 0.56 0.14 10.31
N ASN A 17 1.72 0.77 10.27
CA ASN A 17 1.86 2.19 10.56
C ASN A 17 3.06 2.76 9.81
N ALA A 18 3.06 4.09 9.65
CA ALA A 18 4.08 4.79 8.87
C ALA A 18 5.48 4.65 9.46
N SER A 19 5.59 4.50 10.78
CA SER A 19 6.90 4.32 11.42
C SER A 19 7.56 3.02 10.98
N ASP A 20 6.78 1.95 10.85
CA ASP A 20 7.27 0.66 10.39
C ASP A 20 7.59 0.68 8.90
N ALA A 21 7.01 1.62 8.16
CA ALA A 21 7.22 1.75 6.72
C ALA A 21 8.41 2.66 6.38
N ALA A 22 9.13 3.15 7.37
CA ALA A 22 10.28 4.02 7.16
C ALA A 22 11.30 3.34 6.23
N GLY A 23 11.71 4.04 5.18
CA GLY A 23 12.60 3.47 4.17
C GLY A 23 11.88 2.84 2.98
N ASN A 24 10.55 2.71 3.04
CA ASN A 24 9.75 2.23 1.90
C ASN A 24 8.77 3.32 1.51
N ALA A 25 9.10 4.08 0.48
CA ALA A 25 8.30 5.23 0.06
C ALA A 25 6.89 4.82 -0.39
N PHE A 26 6.78 3.70 -1.09
CA PHE A 26 5.48 3.22 -1.54
C PHE A 26 4.57 2.86 -0.35
N ALA A 27 5.08 2.08 0.59
CA ALA A 27 4.31 1.67 1.76
C ALA A 27 3.91 2.89 2.61
N THR A 28 4.82 3.85 2.78
CA THR A 28 4.53 5.08 3.51
C THR A 28 3.41 5.85 2.83
N ALA A 29 3.48 6.01 1.51
CA ALA A 29 2.45 6.73 0.75
C ALA A 29 1.08 6.07 0.88
N VAL A 30 1.03 4.74 0.83
CA VAL A 30 -0.23 4.01 0.97
C VAL A 30 -0.79 4.17 2.39
N LEU A 31 0.06 4.07 3.41
CA LEU A 31 -0.39 4.18 4.80
C LEU A 31 -0.86 5.59 5.17
N GLU A 32 -0.43 6.62 4.45
CA GLU A 32 -0.89 7.99 4.67
C GLU A 32 -2.31 8.23 4.16
N VAL A 33 -2.86 7.31 3.39
CA VAL A 33 -4.21 7.44 2.86
C VAL A 33 -5.23 7.19 3.96
N ASP A 34 -6.18 8.09 4.11
CA ASP A 34 -7.27 7.91 5.07
C ASP A 34 -8.03 6.62 4.73
N GLY A 35 -8.26 5.81 5.75
CA GLY A 35 -8.99 4.58 5.59
C GLY A 35 -8.12 3.34 5.39
N VAL A 36 -6.81 3.48 5.25
CA VAL A 36 -5.89 2.34 5.16
C VAL A 36 -5.43 1.94 6.55
N ALA A 37 -5.63 0.66 6.90
CA ALA A 37 -5.21 0.11 8.19
C ALA A 37 -3.83 -0.53 8.11
N ALA A 38 -3.54 -1.23 7.01
CA ALA A 38 -2.28 -1.96 6.86
C ALA A 38 -1.99 -2.20 5.39
N VAL A 39 -0.71 -2.43 5.06
CA VAL A 39 -0.31 -2.79 3.71
C VAL A 39 0.73 -3.92 3.79
N PHE A 40 0.57 -4.92 2.93
CA PHE A 40 1.46 -6.06 2.81
C PHE A 40 1.87 -6.19 1.34
N GLY A 41 3.16 -6.33 1.09
CA GLY A 41 3.67 -6.48 -0.27
C GLY A 41 4.65 -7.63 -0.39
N VAL A 42 4.51 -8.43 -1.44
CA VAL A 42 5.41 -9.54 -1.76
C VAL A 42 5.39 -9.81 -3.27
N ASN A 43 6.55 -10.03 -3.86
CA ASN A 43 6.70 -10.25 -5.31
C ASN A 43 6.09 -9.10 -6.11
N ASP A 44 5.00 -9.35 -6.84
CA ASP A 44 4.27 -8.33 -7.59
C ASP A 44 2.87 -8.08 -7.04
N PHE A 45 2.63 -8.48 -5.79
CA PHE A 45 1.33 -8.33 -5.14
C PHE A 45 1.41 -7.34 -3.99
N VAL A 46 0.36 -6.55 -3.84
CA VAL A 46 0.17 -5.69 -2.67
C VAL A 46 -1.23 -5.94 -2.13
N THR A 47 -1.32 -6.25 -0.84
CA THR A 47 -2.60 -6.43 -0.16
C THR A 47 -2.81 -5.26 0.80
N VAL A 48 -3.92 -4.58 0.65
CA VAL A 48 -4.28 -3.43 1.49
C VAL A 48 -5.47 -3.80 2.36
N THR A 49 -5.35 -3.53 3.66
CA THR A 49 -6.43 -3.69 4.62
C THR A 49 -7.00 -2.32 4.95
N ARG A 50 -8.30 -2.16 4.81
CA ARG A 50 -8.95 -0.89 5.10
C ARG A 50 -9.39 -0.80 6.56
N GLN A 51 -9.57 0.42 7.03
CA GLN A 51 -10.19 0.67 8.33
C GLN A 51 -11.68 0.33 8.24
N PRO A 52 -12.32 -0.09 9.35
CA PRO A 52 -13.76 -0.31 9.36
C PRO A 52 -14.52 0.94 8.90
N GLY A 53 -15.42 0.76 7.96
CA GLY A 53 -16.23 1.87 7.44
C GLY A 53 -15.59 2.68 6.33
N ALA A 54 -14.34 2.40 5.97
CA ALA A 54 -13.67 3.11 4.87
C ALA A 54 -14.17 2.63 3.51
N ASP A 55 -14.13 3.54 2.52
CA ASP A 55 -14.49 3.22 1.14
C ASP A 55 -13.26 2.79 0.34
N TRP A 56 -13.43 1.79 -0.52
CA TRP A 56 -12.34 1.30 -1.35
C TRP A 56 -11.97 2.23 -2.51
N GLU A 57 -12.94 2.97 -3.07
CA GLU A 57 -12.68 3.80 -4.26
C GLU A 57 -11.50 4.76 -4.09
N PRO A 58 -11.46 5.62 -3.05
CA PRO A 58 -10.32 6.52 -2.86
C PRO A 58 -9.04 5.76 -2.53
N ILE A 59 -9.14 4.62 -1.84
CA ILE A 59 -7.98 3.80 -1.51
C ILE A 59 -7.37 3.22 -2.78
N ILE A 60 -8.18 2.67 -3.68
CA ILE A 60 -7.71 2.10 -4.94
C ILE A 60 -6.98 3.16 -5.76
N ALA A 61 -7.56 4.34 -5.91
CA ALA A 61 -6.95 5.42 -6.66
C ALA A 61 -5.62 5.86 -6.04
N ALA A 62 -5.56 5.94 -4.72
CA ALA A 62 -4.35 6.34 -4.01
C ALA A 62 -3.24 5.29 -4.14
N VAL A 63 -3.58 4.00 -4.08
CA VAL A 63 -2.61 2.92 -4.26
C VAL A 63 -2.03 2.97 -5.67
N GLN A 64 -2.86 3.19 -6.68
CA GLN A 64 -2.41 3.30 -8.06
C GLN A 64 -1.47 4.49 -8.23
N THR A 65 -1.80 5.63 -7.65
CA THR A 65 -0.96 6.83 -7.70
C THR A 65 0.38 6.58 -7.01
N ALA A 66 0.36 5.93 -5.84
CA ALA A 66 1.58 5.61 -5.11
C ALA A 66 2.47 4.65 -5.90
N ALA A 67 1.89 3.67 -6.57
CA ALA A 67 2.64 2.73 -7.40
C ALA A 67 3.31 3.47 -8.58
N GLU A 68 2.59 4.37 -9.23
CA GLU A 68 3.15 5.16 -10.34
C GLU A 68 4.30 6.05 -9.88
N ALA A 69 4.22 6.59 -8.66
CA ALA A 69 5.21 7.52 -8.16
C ALA A 69 6.45 6.83 -7.60
N HIS A 70 6.32 5.63 -7.06
CA HIS A 70 7.38 4.98 -6.28
C HIS A 70 7.80 3.62 -6.81
N LEU A 71 7.08 3.07 -7.73
CA LEU A 71 7.39 1.79 -8.37
C LEU A 71 7.46 1.96 -9.90
#